data_6d079769854d276f335bb249c06f53bb
#
_entry.id   6d079769854d276f335bb249c06f53bb
#
_cell.length_a   1.000
_cell.length_b   1.000
_cell.length_c   1.000
_cell.angle_alpha   90.00
_cell.angle_beta   90.00
_cell.angle_gamma   90.00
#
_symmetry.space_group_name_H-M   'P 1'
#
loop_
_entity.id
_entity.type
_entity.pdbx_description
1 polymer ?
#
loop_
_entity_poly.entity_id
_entity_poly.type
_entity_poly.pdbx_seq_one_letter_code
_entity_poly.pdbx_strand_id
1 'polypeptide(L)'
;MNLIALQIKTSQDFEKNLEELKNLIISCEENSIILAPELALSGFCYDRMEEAYIFSLKAIEELKELSHNKTIALTFIMKKEENSFLNTLHIFHNKQIIHTQSKVQLFPLGDELEHFVAGNEDDIKIIEINGIKIATLICFELRFPRLWEKIKGADIILNPAMWGIKRKDHYESISKSLALS
;
A
#
# COMPACT_ATOMS: atom_id res chain seq x y z
N MET A 1 -6.30 -19.60 -5.31
CA MET A 1 -5.70 -18.29 -4.97
C MET A 1 -6.45 -17.71 -3.78
N ASN A 2 -5.77 -17.23 -2.77
CA ASN A 2 -6.35 -16.62 -1.57
C ASN A 2 -6.09 -15.10 -1.57
N LEU A 3 -7.11 -14.33 -1.15
CA LEU A 3 -6.96 -12.90 -0.88
C LEU A 3 -6.83 -12.71 0.64
N ILE A 4 -5.74 -12.12 1.08
CA ILE A 4 -5.41 -11.96 2.49
C ILE A 4 -5.18 -10.48 2.79
N ALA A 5 -6.01 -9.90 3.65
CA ALA A 5 -5.80 -8.58 4.20
C ALA A 5 -5.21 -8.71 5.61
N LEU A 6 -3.96 -8.27 5.77
CA LEU A 6 -3.30 -8.27 7.05
C LEU A 6 -3.86 -7.15 7.94
N GLN A 7 -4.07 -7.46 9.20
CA GLN A 7 -4.45 -6.48 10.21
C GLN A 7 -3.39 -6.47 11.29
N ILE A 8 -2.54 -5.46 11.27
CA ILE A 8 -1.42 -5.30 12.20
C ILE A 8 -1.53 -3.95 12.91
N LYS A 9 -0.98 -3.89 14.10
CA LYS A 9 -0.84 -2.65 14.86
C LYS A 9 0.57 -2.12 14.67
N THR A 10 0.73 -1.12 13.83
CA THR A 10 2.03 -0.47 13.62
C THR A 10 2.51 0.20 14.91
N SER A 11 3.72 -0.09 15.31
CA SER A 11 4.43 0.50 16.44
C SER A 11 5.46 1.54 15.97
N GLN A 12 6.11 2.23 16.88
CA GLN A 12 7.23 3.13 16.56
C GLN A 12 8.55 2.40 16.28
N ASP A 13 8.60 1.10 16.51
CA ASP A 13 9.75 0.23 16.24
C ASP A 13 9.59 -0.43 14.86
N PHE A 14 10.35 0.09 13.89
CA PHE A 14 10.27 -0.35 12.49
C PHE A 14 10.73 -1.81 12.31
N GLU A 15 11.77 -2.24 13.03
CA GLU A 15 12.27 -3.61 12.96
C GLU A 15 11.24 -4.60 13.48
N LYS A 16 10.58 -4.27 14.60
CA LYS A 16 9.50 -5.09 15.16
C LYS A 16 8.32 -5.21 14.19
N ASN A 17 7.94 -4.10 13.55
CA ASN A 17 6.87 -4.10 12.56
C ASN A 17 7.23 -4.98 11.35
N LEU A 18 8.48 -4.91 10.89
CA LEU A 18 8.95 -5.72 9.77
C LEU A 18 8.97 -7.22 10.15
N GLU A 19 9.44 -7.56 11.34
CA GLU A 19 9.47 -8.95 11.81
C GLU A 19 8.05 -9.54 11.91
N GLU A 20 7.11 -8.79 12.51
CA GLU A 20 5.70 -9.20 12.59
C GLU A 20 5.10 -9.39 11.19
N LEU A 21 5.33 -8.44 10.28
CA LEU A 21 4.87 -8.51 8.90
C LEU A 21 5.44 -9.73 8.17
N LYS A 22 6.74 -9.98 8.30
CA LYS A 22 7.39 -11.15 7.69
C LYS A 22 6.81 -12.46 8.21
N ASN A 23 6.61 -12.60 9.52
CA ASN A 23 6.03 -13.79 10.11
C ASN A 23 4.61 -14.06 9.58
N LEU A 24 3.79 -13.01 9.44
CA LEU A 24 2.46 -13.12 8.84
C LEU A 24 2.52 -13.54 7.37
N ILE A 25 3.40 -12.92 6.58
CA ILE A 25 3.58 -13.27 5.16
C ILE A 25 4.06 -14.71 4.99
N ILE A 26 4.99 -15.16 5.84
CA ILE A 26 5.50 -16.54 5.82
C ILE A 26 4.38 -17.53 6.11
N SER A 27 3.48 -17.22 7.02
CA SER A 27 2.34 -18.07 7.38
C SER A 27 1.26 -18.15 6.30
N CYS A 28 1.26 -17.24 5.34
CA CYS A 28 0.32 -17.27 4.23
C CYS A 28 0.67 -18.40 3.23
N GLU A 29 -0.35 -19.03 2.66
CA GLU A 29 -0.17 -20.05 1.63
C GLU A 29 0.44 -19.49 0.35
N GLU A 30 1.06 -20.35 -0.45
CA GLU A 30 1.48 -20.01 -1.82
C GLU A 30 0.28 -19.60 -2.69
N ASN A 31 0.53 -18.90 -3.76
CA ASN A 31 -0.48 -18.33 -4.66
C ASN A 31 -1.48 -17.37 -3.97
N SER A 32 -1.09 -16.77 -2.84
CA SER A 32 -1.88 -15.74 -2.17
C SER A 32 -1.55 -14.34 -2.70
N ILE A 33 -2.56 -13.47 -2.72
CA ILE A 33 -2.42 -12.02 -2.82
C ILE A 33 -2.58 -11.46 -1.42
N ILE A 34 -1.54 -10.83 -0.89
CA ILE A 34 -1.43 -10.36 0.48
C ILE A 34 -1.37 -8.83 0.46
N LEU A 35 -2.29 -8.19 1.15
CA LEU A 35 -2.34 -6.74 1.31
C LEU A 35 -2.01 -6.37 2.75
N ALA A 36 -0.99 -5.54 2.96
CA ALA A 36 -0.71 -4.92 4.24
C ALA A 36 -1.40 -3.56 4.37
N PRO A 37 -1.62 -3.05 5.60
CA PRO A 37 -2.11 -1.69 5.82
C PRO A 37 -1.18 -0.62 5.22
N GLU A 38 -1.71 0.59 5.01
CA GLU A 38 -0.92 1.75 4.60
C GLU A 38 0.19 2.04 5.60
N LEU A 39 1.42 2.24 5.11
CA LEU A 39 2.63 2.51 5.90
C LEU A 39 2.81 1.53 7.08
N ALA A 40 2.53 0.26 6.85
CA ALA A 40 2.51 -0.78 7.87
C ALA A 40 3.84 -0.89 8.66
N LEU A 41 4.97 -0.52 8.05
CA LEU A 41 6.29 -0.62 8.68
C LEU A 41 6.62 0.59 9.57
N SER A 42 6.22 1.79 9.17
CA SER A 42 6.64 3.04 9.82
C SER A 42 5.51 3.80 10.52
N GLY A 43 4.25 3.57 10.06
CA GLY A 43 3.19 4.50 10.33
C GLY A 43 3.48 5.87 9.70
N PHE A 44 2.69 6.87 10.08
CA PHE A 44 2.90 8.28 9.71
C PHE A 44 3.90 8.94 10.67
N CYS A 45 5.18 8.54 10.59
CA CYS A 45 6.27 9.00 11.46
C CYS A 45 6.92 10.27 10.92
N TYR A 46 6.19 11.38 10.91
CA TYR A 46 6.60 12.65 10.29
C TYR A 46 7.91 13.22 10.82
N ASP A 47 8.27 12.94 12.05
CA ASP A 47 9.51 13.32 12.71
C ASP A 47 10.71 12.43 12.35
N ARG A 48 10.49 11.30 11.65
CA ARG A 48 11.50 10.29 11.32
C ARG A 48 11.45 9.86 9.85
N MET A 49 11.07 10.75 8.94
CA MET A 49 10.85 10.42 7.52
C MET A 49 12.10 9.88 6.83
N GLU A 50 13.27 10.49 7.08
CA GLU A 50 14.55 10.03 6.49
C GLU A 50 14.93 8.64 7.01
N GLU A 51 14.78 8.39 8.30
CA GLU A 51 15.02 7.08 8.90
C GLU A 51 14.08 6.01 8.32
N ALA A 52 12.80 6.35 8.19
CA ALA A 52 11.80 5.47 7.59
C ALA A 52 12.09 5.17 6.12
N TYR A 53 12.59 6.14 5.35
CA TYR A 53 13.04 5.92 3.98
C TYR A 53 14.22 4.94 3.92
N ILE A 54 15.27 5.17 4.71
CA ILE A 54 16.43 4.27 4.74
C ILE A 54 16.01 2.86 5.15
N PHE A 55 15.12 2.76 6.14
CA PHE A 55 14.56 1.49 6.57
C PHE A 55 13.72 0.81 5.47
N SER A 56 12.94 1.59 4.72
CA SER A 56 12.15 1.09 3.59
C SER A 56 13.02 0.39 2.54
N LEU A 57 14.19 0.95 2.22
CA LEU A 57 15.11 0.34 1.25
C LEU A 57 15.57 -1.06 1.69
N LYS A 58 15.89 -1.23 2.97
CA LYS A 58 16.23 -2.55 3.55
C LYS A 58 15.04 -3.50 3.47
N ALA A 59 13.88 -3.05 3.96
CA ALA A 59 12.67 -3.86 4.03
C ALA A 59 12.19 -4.33 2.64
N ILE A 60 12.32 -3.48 1.61
CA ILE A 60 11.97 -3.82 0.22
C ILE A 60 12.74 -5.06 -0.24
N GLU A 61 14.05 -5.15 0.00
CA GLU A 61 14.84 -6.30 -0.44
C GLU A 61 14.42 -7.58 0.30
N GLU A 62 14.14 -7.51 1.59
CA GLU A 62 13.69 -8.66 2.37
C GLU A 62 12.29 -9.16 1.94
N LEU A 63 11.35 -8.22 1.72
CA LEU A 63 9.99 -8.55 1.31
C LEU A 63 9.91 -9.04 -0.15
N LYS A 64 10.79 -8.55 -1.01
CA LYS A 64 10.96 -9.06 -2.37
C LYS A 64 11.28 -10.57 -2.35
N GLU A 65 12.21 -11.03 -1.52
CA GLU A 65 12.53 -12.43 -1.39
C GLU A 65 11.34 -13.27 -0.89
N LEU A 66 10.54 -12.74 0.05
CA LEU A 66 9.34 -13.41 0.57
C LEU A 66 8.19 -13.52 -0.45
N SER A 67 8.26 -12.79 -1.53
CA SER A 67 7.22 -12.83 -2.59
C SER A 67 7.35 -14.03 -3.55
N HIS A 68 8.26 -14.99 -3.28
CA HIS A 68 8.34 -16.23 -4.04
C HIS A 68 7.01 -16.99 -3.98
N ASN A 69 6.42 -17.28 -5.14
CA ASN A 69 5.09 -17.87 -5.29
C ASN A 69 3.95 -17.11 -4.58
N LYS A 70 4.14 -15.82 -4.29
CA LYS A 70 3.15 -14.95 -3.64
C LYS A 70 3.13 -13.58 -4.31
N THR A 71 2.03 -12.87 -4.11
CA THR A 71 1.92 -11.44 -4.42
C THR A 71 1.77 -10.67 -3.12
N ILE A 72 2.60 -9.66 -2.90
CA ILE A 72 2.59 -8.84 -1.67
C ILE A 72 2.45 -7.39 -2.07
N ALA A 73 1.44 -6.70 -1.53
CA ALA A 73 1.21 -5.29 -1.76
C ALA A 73 1.25 -4.51 -0.44
N LEU A 74 2.10 -3.51 -0.35
CA LEU A 74 2.19 -2.60 0.79
C LEU A 74 2.81 -1.27 0.40
N THR A 75 2.65 -0.26 1.27
CA THR A 75 3.20 1.08 1.05
C THR A 75 4.39 1.36 1.95
N PHE A 76 5.29 2.21 1.43
CA PHE A 76 6.53 2.63 2.06
C PHE A 76 6.67 4.14 2.02
N ILE A 77 7.45 4.71 2.93
CA ILE A 77 7.97 6.06 2.79
C ILE A 77 9.17 6.00 1.85
N MET A 78 9.04 6.64 0.69
CA MET A 78 10.09 6.71 -0.33
C MET A 78 10.52 8.16 -0.52
N LYS A 79 11.74 8.39 -0.98
CA LYS A 79 12.27 9.72 -1.24
C LYS A 79 12.20 10.05 -2.73
N LYS A 80 11.69 11.22 -3.08
CA LYS A 80 11.66 11.73 -4.44
C LYS A 80 12.89 12.59 -4.73
N GLU A 81 13.13 13.55 -3.83
CA GLU A 81 14.24 14.50 -3.88
C GLU A 81 14.69 14.78 -2.45
N GLU A 82 15.73 15.58 -2.26
CA GLU A 82 16.14 16.01 -0.93
C GLU A 82 14.96 16.68 -0.18
N ASN A 83 14.65 16.17 1.02
CA ASN A 83 13.51 16.60 1.84
C ASN A 83 12.11 16.44 1.20
N SER A 84 11.97 15.58 0.19
CA SER A 84 10.70 15.35 -0.49
C SER A 84 10.35 13.86 -0.45
N PHE A 85 9.28 13.49 0.25
CA PHE A 85 8.88 12.10 0.47
C PHE A 85 7.57 11.75 -0.22
N LEU A 86 7.44 10.49 -0.54
CA LEU A 86 6.28 9.88 -1.20
C LEU A 86 5.76 8.72 -0.32
N ASN A 87 4.45 8.57 -0.25
CA ASN A 87 3.80 7.36 0.22
C ASN A 87 3.63 6.44 -0.99
N THR A 88 4.52 5.44 -1.13
CA THR A 88 4.66 4.65 -2.35
C THR A 88 4.29 3.19 -2.12
N LEU A 89 3.33 2.70 -2.87
CA LEU A 89 3.00 1.29 -2.97
C LEU A 89 4.01 0.55 -3.84
N HIS A 90 4.45 -0.61 -3.39
CA HIS A 90 5.06 -1.63 -4.23
C HIS A 90 4.21 -2.90 -4.25
N ILE A 91 4.09 -3.51 -5.42
CA ILE A 91 3.57 -4.87 -5.57
C ILE A 91 4.74 -5.78 -5.94
N PHE A 92 5.01 -6.71 -5.06
CA PHE A 92 6.01 -7.77 -5.25
C PHE A 92 5.33 -9.03 -5.77
N HIS A 93 5.93 -9.68 -6.73
CA HIS A 93 5.52 -10.99 -7.22
C HIS A 93 6.72 -11.78 -7.71
N ASN A 94 6.87 -13.02 -7.25
CA ASN A 94 7.97 -13.90 -7.64
C ASN A 94 9.34 -13.23 -7.56
N LYS A 95 9.64 -12.59 -6.43
CA LYS A 95 10.91 -11.90 -6.11
C LYS A 95 11.21 -10.67 -6.98
N GLN A 96 10.19 -10.08 -7.57
CA GLN A 96 10.31 -8.87 -8.37
C GLN A 96 9.31 -7.82 -7.92
N ILE A 97 9.65 -6.54 -8.06
CA ILE A 97 8.68 -5.45 -7.98
C ILE A 97 8.07 -5.32 -9.36
N ILE A 98 6.79 -5.67 -9.47
CA ILE A 98 6.06 -5.66 -10.74
C ILE A 98 5.23 -4.38 -10.95
N HIS A 99 4.99 -3.64 -9.88
CA HIS A 99 4.28 -2.36 -9.92
C HIS A 99 4.73 -1.44 -8.80
N THR A 100 4.80 -0.15 -9.13
CA THR A 100 5.08 0.93 -8.18
C THR A 100 4.11 2.07 -8.45
N GLN A 101 3.49 2.61 -7.39
CA GLN A 101 2.53 3.69 -7.46
C GLN A 101 2.64 4.55 -6.21
N SER A 102 2.79 5.85 -6.36
CA SER A 102 2.79 6.77 -5.21
C SER A 102 1.43 7.43 -5.06
N LYS A 103 1.02 7.63 -3.81
CA LYS A 103 -0.26 8.26 -3.45
C LYS A 103 -0.40 9.64 -4.10
N VAL A 104 -1.46 9.82 -4.88
CA VAL A 104 -1.73 11.08 -5.61
C VAL A 104 -2.70 11.99 -4.87
N GLN A 105 -3.58 11.43 -4.03
CA GLN A 105 -4.52 12.18 -3.21
C GLN A 105 -4.13 12.09 -1.75
N LEU A 106 -3.38 13.09 -1.30
CA LEU A 106 -2.94 13.20 0.08
C LEU A 106 -4.10 13.61 1.00
N PHE A 107 -4.10 13.12 2.23
CA PHE A 107 -5.18 13.39 3.19
C PHE A 107 -4.93 14.68 3.96
N PRO A 108 -5.75 15.74 3.76
CA PRO A 108 -5.44 17.07 4.29
C PRO A 108 -5.62 17.21 5.81
N LEU A 109 -6.40 16.30 6.43
CA LEU A 109 -6.66 16.36 7.88
C LEU A 109 -5.67 15.54 8.71
N GLY A 110 -4.63 15.00 8.10
CA GLY A 110 -3.63 14.13 8.73
C GLY A 110 -2.20 14.59 8.49
N ASP A 111 -2.00 15.87 8.21
CA ASP A 111 -0.69 16.52 7.99
C ASP A 111 0.10 15.94 6.79
N GLU A 112 -0.52 15.08 5.98
CA GLU A 112 0.15 14.48 4.82
C GLU A 112 0.65 15.54 3.83
N LEU A 113 -0.08 16.67 3.68
CA LEU A 113 0.29 17.76 2.76
C LEU A 113 1.57 18.50 3.17
N GLU A 114 1.96 18.42 4.44
CA GLU A 114 3.16 19.08 4.96
C GLU A 114 4.40 18.19 4.80
N HIS A 115 4.21 16.87 4.71
CA HIS A 115 5.28 15.88 4.80
C HIS A 115 5.47 15.04 3.55
N PHE A 116 4.42 14.87 2.73
CA PHE A 116 4.47 14.13 1.48
C PHE A 116 4.20 15.02 0.28
N VAL A 117 4.74 14.63 -0.84
CA VAL A 117 4.36 15.15 -2.16
C VAL A 117 3.49 14.15 -2.90
N ALA A 118 2.60 14.63 -3.73
CA ALA A 118 1.74 13.78 -4.54
C ALA A 118 2.56 13.02 -5.60
N GLY A 119 2.13 11.77 -5.84
CA GLY A 119 2.64 10.93 -6.93
C GLY A 119 2.12 11.34 -8.30
N ASN A 120 2.45 10.54 -9.29
CA ASN A 120 1.95 10.70 -10.65
C ASN A 120 0.66 9.87 -10.84
N GLU A 121 -0.41 10.52 -11.27
CA GLU A 121 -1.69 9.85 -11.51
C GLU A 121 -1.63 8.82 -12.66
N ASP A 122 -0.66 8.92 -13.56
CA ASP A 122 -0.47 7.96 -14.65
C ASP A 122 0.10 6.61 -14.18
N ASP A 123 0.58 6.55 -12.94
CA ASP A 123 1.00 5.28 -12.31
C ASP A 123 -0.21 4.46 -11.84
N ILE A 124 -1.39 5.07 -11.68
CA ILE A 124 -2.63 4.38 -11.37
C ILE A 124 -3.12 3.65 -12.62
N LYS A 125 -2.94 2.34 -12.63
CA LYS A 125 -3.30 1.47 -13.76
C LYS A 125 -3.63 0.06 -13.32
N ILE A 126 -4.29 -0.67 -14.20
CA ILE A 126 -4.52 -2.11 -14.02
C ILE A 126 -3.25 -2.86 -14.42
N ILE A 127 -2.83 -3.78 -13.58
CA ILE A 127 -1.78 -4.77 -13.87
C ILE A 127 -2.40 -6.17 -13.92
N GLU A 128 -1.78 -7.08 -14.62
CA GLU A 128 -2.25 -8.48 -14.71
C GLU A 128 -1.25 -9.42 -14.03
N ILE A 129 -1.74 -10.27 -13.14
CA ILE A 129 -0.97 -11.30 -12.45
C ILE A 129 -1.71 -12.62 -12.61
N ASN A 130 -1.11 -13.57 -13.31
CA ASN A 130 -1.71 -14.89 -13.53
C ASN A 130 -3.14 -14.85 -14.13
N GLY A 131 -3.39 -13.93 -15.06
CA GLY A 131 -4.69 -13.76 -15.72
C GLY A 131 -5.72 -12.97 -14.90
N ILE A 132 -5.33 -12.40 -13.76
CA ILE A 132 -6.21 -11.60 -12.88
C ILE A 132 -5.77 -10.12 -12.97
N LYS A 133 -6.74 -9.26 -13.26
CA LYS A 133 -6.55 -7.82 -13.35
C LYS A 133 -6.65 -7.18 -11.96
N ILE A 134 -5.56 -6.59 -11.52
CA ILE A 134 -5.43 -5.97 -10.20
C ILE A 134 -5.18 -4.49 -10.36
N ALA A 135 -5.83 -3.68 -9.55
CA ALA A 135 -5.57 -2.25 -9.44
C ALA A 135 -5.45 -1.84 -7.97
N THR A 136 -4.88 -0.66 -7.73
CA THR A 136 -4.68 -0.15 -6.37
C THR A 136 -5.13 1.30 -6.25
N LEU A 137 -5.72 1.62 -5.10
CA LEU A 137 -5.99 2.97 -4.64
C LEU A 137 -5.52 3.07 -3.19
N ILE A 138 -4.65 4.03 -2.87
CA ILE A 138 -4.06 4.14 -1.53
C ILE A 138 -4.98 4.96 -0.62
N CYS A 139 -5.59 4.30 0.36
CA CYS A 139 -6.35 4.89 1.46
C CYS A 139 -7.36 5.97 1.00
N PHE A 140 -7.05 7.25 1.19
CA PHE A 140 -7.90 8.40 0.88
C PHE A 140 -8.28 8.50 -0.60
N GLU A 141 -7.49 7.94 -1.51
CA GLU A 141 -7.77 7.90 -2.95
C GLU A 141 -9.11 7.23 -3.27
N LEU A 142 -9.57 6.34 -2.38
CA LEU A 142 -10.89 5.70 -2.49
C LEU A 142 -12.06 6.70 -2.62
N ARG A 143 -11.88 7.97 -2.18
CA ARG A 143 -12.91 9.00 -2.26
C ARG A 143 -13.05 9.69 -3.60
N PHE A 144 -12.21 9.39 -4.58
CA PHE A 144 -12.11 10.15 -5.82
C PHE A 144 -12.60 9.34 -7.02
N PRO A 145 -13.87 9.52 -7.46
CA PRO A 145 -14.45 8.77 -8.58
C PRO A 145 -13.64 8.87 -9.87
N ARG A 146 -12.94 10.00 -10.12
CA ARG A 146 -12.07 10.12 -11.29
C ARG A 146 -10.93 9.09 -11.32
N LEU A 147 -10.48 8.61 -10.15
CA LEU A 147 -9.47 7.55 -10.07
C LEU A 147 -10.09 6.16 -10.30
N TRP A 148 -11.40 6.01 -10.00
CA TRP A 148 -12.11 4.76 -10.28
C TRP A 148 -12.20 4.49 -11.79
N GLU A 149 -12.36 5.54 -12.61
CA GLU A 149 -12.38 5.40 -14.07
C GLU A 149 -11.06 4.82 -14.62
N LYS A 150 -9.92 5.13 -13.98
CA LYS A 150 -8.60 4.59 -14.39
C LYS A 150 -8.45 3.08 -14.11
N ILE A 151 -9.20 2.57 -13.16
CA ILE A 151 -9.12 1.18 -12.70
C ILE A 151 -10.36 0.35 -13.08
N LYS A 152 -11.24 0.92 -13.89
CA LYS A 152 -12.45 0.25 -14.36
C LYS A 152 -12.10 -1.01 -15.15
N GLY A 153 -12.71 -2.13 -14.76
CA GLY A 153 -12.44 -3.43 -15.34
C GLY A 153 -11.34 -4.23 -14.64
N ALA A 154 -10.85 -3.78 -13.48
CA ALA A 154 -10.07 -4.60 -12.59
C ALA A 154 -10.95 -5.67 -11.94
N ASP A 155 -10.42 -6.90 -11.81
CA ASP A 155 -11.09 -7.99 -11.08
C ASP A 155 -10.95 -7.82 -9.57
N ILE A 156 -9.83 -7.21 -9.13
CA ILE A 156 -9.51 -6.98 -7.73
C ILE A 156 -8.97 -5.55 -7.56
N ILE A 157 -9.52 -4.83 -6.59
CA ILE A 157 -9.00 -3.53 -6.18
C ILE A 157 -8.42 -3.65 -4.78
N LEU A 158 -7.11 -3.40 -4.66
CA LEU A 158 -6.40 -3.39 -3.39
C LEU A 158 -6.38 -1.95 -2.85
N ASN A 159 -6.83 -1.78 -1.60
CA ASN A 159 -6.80 -0.48 -0.94
C ASN A 159 -6.04 -0.57 0.39
N PRO A 160 -4.70 -0.43 0.39
CA PRO A 160 -3.94 -0.31 1.62
C PRO A 160 -4.39 0.96 2.34
N ALA A 161 -4.81 0.84 3.59
CA ALA A 161 -5.37 1.97 4.33
C ALA A 161 -4.99 1.93 5.82
N MET A 162 -4.74 3.12 6.37
CA MET A 162 -4.73 3.40 7.80
C MET A 162 -5.89 4.36 8.12
N TRP A 163 -7.11 3.84 8.02
CA TRP A 163 -8.33 4.64 8.11
C TRP A 163 -8.83 4.75 9.54
N GLY A 164 -9.02 5.97 10.03
CA GLY A 164 -9.44 6.20 11.40
C GLY A 164 -10.84 5.64 11.73
N ILE A 165 -10.98 4.97 12.85
CA ILE A 165 -12.20 4.26 13.30
C ILE A 165 -13.45 5.17 13.27
N LYS A 166 -13.33 6.46 13.57
CA LYS A 166 -14.44 7.43 13.53
C LYS A 166 -15.05 7.62 12.14
N ARG A 167 -14.38 7.15 11.10
CA ARG A 167 -14.81 7.24 9.70
C ARG A 167 -14.98 5.86 9.04
N LYS A 168 -15.13 4.81 9.87
CA LYS A 168 -15.32 3.43 9.41
C LYS A 168 -16.49 3.32 8.43
N ASP A 169 -17.64 3.88 8.77
CA ASP A 169 -18.86 3.80 7.94
C ASP A 169 -18.66 4.44 6.56
N HIS A 170 -17.85 5.52 6.48
CA HIS A 170 -17.50 6.13 5.20
C HIS A 170 -16.65 5.17 4.37
N TYR A 171 -15.66 4.53 4.97
CA TYR A 171 -14.79 3.56 4.29
C TYR A 171 -15.60 2.40 3.73
N GLU A 172 -16.45 1.79 4.56
CA GLU A 172 -17.28 0.66 4.15
C GLU A 172 -18.25 1.02 3.03
N SER A 173 -18.92 2.18 3.14
CA SER A 173 -19.89 2.62 2.14
C SER A 173 -19.23 2.89 0.78
N ILE A 174 -18.09 3.59 0.78
CA ILE A 174 -17.35 3.91 -0.44
C ILE A 174 -16.78 2.64 -1.08
N SER A 175 -16.19 1.74 -0.28
CA SER A 175 -15.63 0.46 -0.77
C SER A 175 -16.71 -0.40 -1.43
N LYS A 176 -17.91 -0.47 -0.81
CA LYS A 176 -19.06 -1.18 -1.41
C LYS A 176 -19.51 -0.54 -2.70
N SER A 177 -19.59 0.79 -2.75
CA SER A 177 -19.99 1.51 -3.97
C SER A 177 -19.01 1.28 -5.12
N LEU A 178 -17.70 1.34 -4.83
CA LEU A 178 -16.66 1.06 -5.84
C LEU A 178 -16.71 -0.38 -6.34
N ALA A 179 -16.97 -1.36 -5.46
CA ALA A 179 -17.05 -2.76 -5.86
C ALA A 179 -18.29 -3.09 -6.71
N LEU A 180 -19.29 -2.20 -6.78
CA LEU A 180 -20.51 -2.34 -7.57
C LEU A 180 -20.50 -1.52 -8.86
N SER A 181 -19.50 -0.67 -9.09
CA SER A 181 -19.38 0.21 -10.26
C SER A 181 -18.57 -0.43 -11.39
#